data_4bfd2c1e2db8730f75770dd1e75e27e5
#
_entry.id   4bfd2c1e2db8730f75770dd1e75e27e5
#
_cell.length_a   1.000
_cell.length_b   1.000
_cell.length_c   1.000
_cell.angle_alpha   90.00
_cell.angle_beta   90.00
_cell.angle_gamma   90.00
#
_symmetry.space_group_name_H-M   'P 1'
#
loop_
_entity.id
_entity.type
_entity.pdbx_description
1 polymer ?
#
loop_
_entity_poly.entity_id
_entity_poly.type
_entity_poly.pdbx_seq_one_letter_code
_entity_poly.pdbx_strand_id
1 'polypeptide(L)'
;MTLRTAAALLALALSAGAATAQPALKDQIVGTWNFVVAEVTAPDGKKSFPFGETPKGILIFTADGRFAQIHVAGDVPRIASNNRLTGTPEEYADIMRRSLSVFGTWTVDEDKKTVTYNIVSSLFPNWQGEAQTRTIDKLTAEEFVNTNPGVAGGRGSASNFYKRAK
;
A
#
# COMPACT_ATOMS: atom_id res chain seq x y z
N MET A 1 -12.43 52.11 -62.39
CA MET A 1 -12.55 52.01 -60.90
C MET A 1 -12.86 50.54 -60.60
N THR A 2 -11.86 49.77 -60.20
CA THR A 2 -12.02 48.34 -59.93
C THR A 2 -11.67 48.11 -58.42
N LEU A 3 -12.70 47.76 -57.64
CA LEU A 3 -12.53 47.38 -56.22
C LEU A 3 -11.94 45.95 -56.17
N ARG A 4 -10.79 45.81 -55.51
CA ARG A 4 -10.22 44.49 -55.16
C ARG A 4 -10.58 44.20 -53.68
N THR A 5 -11.51 43.26 -53.50
CA THR A 5 -11.81 42.67 -52.17
C THR A 5 -10.77 41.63 -51.83
N ALA A 6 -9.96 41.88 -50.75
CA ALA A 6 -9.06 40.91 -50.19
C ALA A 6 -9.81 40.09 -49.11
N ALA A 7 -9.96 38.80 -49.35
CA ALA A 7 -10.47 37.86 -48.38
C ALA A 7 -9.33 37.37 -47.45
N ALA A 8 -9.39 37.74 -46.16
CA ALA A 8 -8.45 37.22 -45.15
C ALA A 8 -8.97 35.88 -44.64
N LEU A 9 -8.27 34.80 -44.94
CA LEU A 9 -8.50 33.47 -44.37
C LEU A 9 -7.83 33.41 -42.98
N LEU A 10 -8.64 33.37 -41.92
CA LEU A 10 -8.21 33.17 -40.54
C LEU A 10 -8.08 31.67 -40.30
N ALA A 11 -6.85 31.11 -40.31
CA ALA A 11 -6.58 29.73 -40.00
C ALA A 11 -6.59 29.56 -38.45
N LEU A 12 -7.68 28.97 -37.93
CA LEU A 12 -7.77 28.56 -36.54
C LEU A 12 -6.96 27.28 -36.35
N ALA A 13 -5.74 27.38 -35.77
CA ALA A 13 -4.95 26.23 -35.37
C ALA A 13 -5.56 25.64 -34.09
N LEU A 14 -6.31 24.53 -34.19
CA LEU A 14 -6.69 23.70 -33.06
C LEU A 14 -5.44 22.98 -32.55
N SER A 15 -4.82 23.50 -31.49
CA SER A 15 -3.85 22.74 -30.70
C SER A 15 -4.60 21.69 -29.89
N ALA A 16 -4.72 20.48 -30.42
CA ALA A 16 -5.14 19.32 -29.66
C ALA A 16 -4.06 19.04 -28.61
N GLY A 17 -4.26 19.51 -27.39
CA GLY A 17 -3.44 19.12 -26.25
C GLY A 17 -3.53 17.60 -26.09
N ALA A 18 -2.42 16.90 -26.29
CA ALA A 18 -2.33 15.48 -25.98
C ALA A 18 -2.57 15.31 -24.47
N ALA A 19 -3.78 14.91 -24.10
CA ALA A 19 -4.04 14.46 -22.74
C ALA A 19 -3.14 13.24 -22.47
N THR A 20 -2.07 13.40 -21.71
CA THR A 20 -1.26 12.27 -21.24
C THR A 20 -2.16 11.41 -20.36
N ALA A 21 -2.52 10.21 -20.86
CA ALA A 21 -3.27 9.26 -20.07
C ALA A 21 -2.53 8.99 -18.76
N GLN A 22 -3.24 9.06 -17.66
CA GLN A 22 -2.65 8.75 -16.36
C GLN A 22 -2.17 7.29 -16.38
N PRO A 23 -0.95 6.99 -15.90
CA PRO A 23 -0.46 5.61 -15.87
C PRO A 23 -1.43 4.70 -15.12
N ALA A 24 -1.55 3.44 -15.53
CA ALA A 24 -2.40 2.46 -14.87
C ALA A 24 -1.97 2.29 -13.40
N LEU A 25 -2.93 2.01 -12.49
CA LEU A 25 -2.63 1.79 -11.07
C LEU A 25 -1.61 0.67 -10.89
N LYS A 26 -1.71 -0.37 -11.72
CA LYS A 26 -0.76 -1.48 -11.75
C LYS A 26 0.68 -1.01 -11.95
N ASP A 27 0.91 -0.04 -12.83
CA ASP A 27 2.26 0.46 -13.11
C ASP A 27 2.73 1.44 -12.03
N GLN A 28 1.80 2.24 -11.49
CA GLN A 28 2.09 3.21 -10.45
C GLN A 28 2.45 2.55 -9.11
N ILE A 29 1.85 1.39 -8.78
CA ILE A 29 2.06 0.72 -7.49
C ILE A 29 3.43 0.04 -7.40
N VAL A 30 4.01 -0.37 -8.55
CA VAL A 30 5.31 -1.05 -8.62
C VAL A 30 6.41 -0.19 -7.99
N GLY A 31 7.24 -0.84 -7.16
CA GLY A 31 8.36 -0.23 -6.49
C GLY A 31 8.41 -0.54 -5.00
N THR A 32 9.21 0.23 -4.30
CA THR A 32 9.45 0.08 -2.87
C THR A 32 8.79 1.22 -2.11
N TRP A 33 8.09 0.87 -1.03
CA TRP A 33 7.31 1.76 -0.20
C TRP A 33 7.71 1.62 1.26
N ASN A 34 8.19 2.71 1.85
CA ASN A 34 8.48 2.76 3.28
C ASN A 34 7.18 2.85 4.07
N PHE A 35 7.02 1.97 5.05
CA PHE A 35 5.87 1.96 5.93
C PHE A 35 5.90 3.17 6.88
N VAL A 36 4.79 3.90 6.96
CA VAL A 36 4.66 5.09 7.82
C VAL A 36 3.88 4.73 9.09
N VAL A 37 2.69 4.16 8.93
CA VAL A 37 1.83 3.77 10.05
C VAL A 37 0.70 2.86 9.57
N ALA A 38 0.18 2.00 10.44
CA ALA A 38 -1.11 1.34 10.28
C ALA A 38 -2.08 1.90 11.32
N GLU A 39 -3.26 2.28 10.87
CA GLU A 39 -4.36 2.73 11.71
C GLU A 39 -5.50 1.70 11.62
N VAL A 40 -5.91 1.17 12.75
CA VAL A 40 -7.10 0.32 12.87
C VAL A 40 -8.23 1.15 13.44
N THR A 41 -9.34 1.18 12.71
CA THR A 41 -10.58 1.83 13.16
C THR A 41 -11.59 0.75 13.56
N ALA A 42 -11.96 0.75 14.83
CA ALA A 42 -12.99 -0.14 15.37
C ALA A 42 -14.41 0.31 14.95
N PRO A 43 -15.45 -0.54 15.09
CA PRO A 43 -16.83 -0.18 14.72
C PRO A 43 -17.40 1.03 15.45
N ASP A 44 -16.91 1.32 16.65
CA ASP A 44 -17.27 2.49 17.45
C ASP A 44 -16.50 3.77 17.05
N GLY A 45 -15.67 3.68 15.98
CA GLY A 45 -14.83 4.77 15.50
C GLY A 45 -13.52 4.96 16.24
N LYS A 46 -13.25 4.17 17.30
CA LYS A 46 -12.00 4.25 18.05
C LYS A 46 -10.83 3.81 17.19
N LYS A 47 -9.78 4.63 17.17
CA LYS A 47 -8.54 4.37 16.45
C LYS A 47 -7.48 3.74 17.34
N SER A 48 -6.69 2.85 16.78
CA SER A 48 -5.52 2.24 17.41
C SER A 48 -4.40 2.03 16.39
N PHE A 49 -3.15 1.96 16.87
CA PHE A 49 -1.94 1.82 16.08
C PHE A 49 -1.23 0.53 16.49
N PRO A 50 -1.49 -0.60 15.83
CA PRO A 50 -0.98 -1.92 16.25
C PRO A 50 0.55 -2.03 16.23
N PHE A 51 1.22 -1.18 15.43
CA PHE A 51 2.68 -1.11 15.37
C PHE A 51 3.24 0.17 16.00
N GLY A 52 2.43 0.90 16.80
CA GLY A 52 2.80 2.20 17.35
C GLY A 52 2.75 3.32 16.30
N GLU A 53 3.11 4.53 16.73
CA GLU A 53 3.06 5.75 15.88
C GLU A 53 4.30 5.92 15.00
N THR A 54 5.41 5.26 15.34
CA THR A 54 6.70 5.33 14.63
C THR A 54 7.23 3.95 14.26
N PRO A 55 6.45 3.12 13.54
CA PRO A 55 6.89 1.79 13.16
C PRO A 55 8.02 1.83 12.13
N LYS A 56 8.61 0.67 11.89
CA LYS A 56 9.54 0.43 10.78
C LYS A 56 8.94 -0.62 9.85
N GLY A 57 9.20 -0.49 8.57
CA GLY A 57 8.72 -1.49 7.64
C GLY A 57 8.86 -1.09 6.19
N ILE A 58 8.53 -2.03 5.34
CA ILE A 58 8.65 -1.91 3.90
C ILE A 58 7.55 -2.71 3.22
N LEU A 59 7.09 -2.21 2.09
CA LEU A 59 6.25 -2.94 1.15
C LEU A 59 6.87 -2.82 -0.24
N ILE A 60 7.08 -3.95 -0.89
CA ILE A 60 7.68 -4.03 -2.21
C ILE A 60 6.67 -4.67 -3.15
N PHE A 61 6.44 -4.04 -4.30
CA PHE A 61 5.74 -4.62 -5.43
C PHE A 61 6.69 -4.72 -6.61
N THR A 62 6.87 -5.91 -7.15
CA THR A 62 7.68 -6.12 -8.34
C THR A 62 6.82 -6.16 -9.60
N ALA A 63 7.38 -5.78 -10.74
CA ALA A 63 6.65 -5.75 -12.01
C ALA A 63 6.20 -7.14 -12.49
N ASP A 64 6.87 -8.20 -12.03
CA ASP A 64 6.50 -9.60 -12.30
C ASP A 64 5.37 -10.12 -11.40
N GLY A 65 4.74 -9.25 -10.59
CA GLY A 65 3.56 -9.57 -9.79
C GLY A 65 3.84 -10.18 -8.42
N ARG A 66 5.04 -9.98 -7.85
CA ARG A 66 5.36 -10.42 -6.48
C ARG A 66 5.30 -9.27 -5.50
N PHE A 67 4.96 -9.56 -4.25
CA PHE A 67 5.06 -8.59 -3.17
C PHE A 67 5.73 -9.18 -1.93
N ALA A 68 6.32 -8.30 -1.13
CA ALA A 68 6.77 -8.57 0.22
C ALA A 68 6.43 -7.37 1.12
N GLN A 69 5.84 -7.64 2.28
CA GLN A 69 5.46 -6.64 3.26
C GLN A 69 6.03 -7.02 4.63
N ILE A 70 6.69 -6.08 5.27
CA ILE A 70 7.22 -6.21 6.63
C ILE A 70 6.79 -4.98 7.43
N HIS A 71 6.14 -5.20 8.57
CA HIS A 71 5.79 -4.16 9.53
C HIS A 71 6.33 -4.58 10.91
N VAL A 72 7.00 -3.67 11.59
CA VAL A 72 7.56 -3.90 12.93
C VAL A 72 7.35 -2.64 13.75
N ALA A 73 6.87 -2.77 14.97
CA ALA A 73 6.78 -1.64 15.88
C ALA A 73 8.17 -1.04 16.15
N GLY A 74 8.24 0.29 16.25
CA GLY A 74 9.52 0.98 16.36
C GLY A 74 10.28 0.70 17.66
N ASP A 75 9.57 0.23 18.68
CA ASP A 75 10.03 0.01 20.05
C ASP A 75 9.96 -1.47 20.49
N VAL A 76 10.02 -2.43 19.53
CA VAL A 76 10.12 -3.86 19.87
C VAL A 76 11.39 -4.09 20.71
N PRO A 77 11.24 -4.66 21.92
CA PRO A 77 12.38 -4.88 22.81
C PRO A 77 13.34 -5.93 22.25
N ARG A 78 14.60 -5.84 22.67
CA ARG A 78 15.58 -6.87 22.37
C ARG A 78 15.31 -8.09 23.25
N ILE A 79 15.57 -9.28 22.71
CA ILE A 79 15.64 -10.52 23.49
C ILE A 79 16.82 -10.39 24.45
N ALA A 80 16.59 -10.54 25.76
CA ALA A 80 17.59 -10.31 26.80
C ALA A 80 18.83 -11.22 26.64
N SER A 81 18.63 -12.47 26.21
CA SER A 81 19.70 -13.41 25.95
C SER A 81 20.54 -13.11 24.71
N ASN A 82 20.14 -12.12 23.88
CA ASN A 82 20.72 -11.83 22.58
C ASN A 82 20.78 -13.08 21.65
N ASN A 83 19.93 -14.07 21.88
CA ASN A 83 19.83 -15.29 21.09
C ASN A 83 18.35 -15.56 20.77
N ARG A 84 18.00 -15.55 19.48
CA ARG A 84 16.62 -15.72 19.03
C ARG A 84 15.97 -17.07 19.40
N LEU A 85 16.75 -18.05 19.84
CA LEU A 85 16.27 -19.39 20.22
C LEU A 85 16.08 -19.55 21.73
N THR A 86 16.52 -18.58 22.54
CA THR A 86 16.49 -18.65 24.01
C THR A 86 15.83 -17.43 24.65
N GLY A 87 14.91 -16.78 23.93
CA GLY A 87 14.02 -15.77 24.51
C GLY A 87 12.97 -16.41 25.42
N THR A 88 12.37 -15.60 26.28
CA THR A 88 11.26 -16.06 27.10
C THR A 88 9.95 -16.16 26.28
N PRO A 89 8.95 -16.93 26.70
CA PRO A 89 7.65 -16.96 26.03
C PRO A 89 7.01 -15.57 25.89
N GLU A 90 7.18 -14.68 26.88
CA GLU A 90 6.65 -13.32 26.87
C GLU A 90 7.35 -12.45 25.82
N GLU A 91 8.68 -12.56 25.69
CA GLU A 91 9.46 -11.87 24.67
C GLU A 91 9.01 -12.29 23.26
N TYR A 92 8.84 -13.59 23.02
CA TYR A 92 8.34 -14.08 21.73
C TYR A 92 6.90 -13.64 21.44
N ALA A 93 6.03 -13.68 22.44
CA ALA A 93 4.64 -13.24 22.30
C ALA A 93 4.56 -11.73 22.01
N ASP A 94 5.43 -10.93 22.61
CA ASP A 94 5.48 -9.48 22.34
C ASP A 94 5.98 -9.19 20.92
N ILE A 95 7.06 -9.83 20.50
CA ILE A 95 7.58 -9.71 19.14
C ILE A 95 6.50 -10.10 18.11
N MET A 96 5.80 -11.22 18.35
CA MET A 96 4.76 -11.71 17.44
C MET A 96 3.58 -10.74 17.31
N ARG A 97 3.13 -10.15 18.42
CA ARG A 97 2.03 -9.17 18.40
C ARG A 97 2.40 -7.86 17.70
N ARG A 98 3.68 -7.52 17.68
CA ARG A 98 4.21 -6.21 17.24
C ARG A 98 4.99 -6.27 15.94
N SER A 99 4.93 -7.39 15.25
CA SER A 99 5.55 -7.56 13.94
C SER A 99 4.65 -8.37 13.00
N LEU A 100 4.81 -8.11 11.71
CA LEU A 100 4.14 -8.82 10.64
C LEU A 100 5.10 -8.93 9.47
N SER A 101 5.23 -10.12 8.89
CA SER A 101 5.78 -10.28 7.55
C SER A 101 4.89 -11.17 6.72
N VAL A 102 4.73 -10.82 5.45
CA VAL A 102 3.90 -11.54 4.50
C VAL A 102 4.46 -11.35 3.10
N PHE A 103 4.41 -12.39 2.28
CA PHE A 103 4.78 -12.30 0.87
C PHE A 103 3.92 -13.19 0.00
N GLY A 104 3.91 -12.90 -1.29
CA GLY A 104 3.15 -13.66 -2.27
C GLY A 104 3.10 -12.98 -3.63
N THR A 105 1.97 -13.11 -4.31
CA THR A 105 1.71 -12.42 -5.58
C THR A 105 0.60 -11.38 -5.41
N TRP A 106 0.58 -10.41 -6.31
CA TRP A 106 -0.41 -9.34 -6.27
C TRP A 106 -1.05 -9.09 -7.63
N THR A 107 -2.29 -8.59 -7.61
CA THR A 107 -3.02 -8.12 -8.77
C THR A 107 -3.77 -6.83 -8.44
N VAL A 108 -4.04 -6.00 -9.46
CA VAL A 108 -4.86 -4.77 -9.33
C VAL A 108 -6.11 -4.91 -10.19
N ASP A 109 -7.24 -4.49 -9.63
CA ASP A 109 -8.48 -4.24 -10.35
C ASP A 109 -8.59 -2.72 -10.53
N GLU A 110 -8.36 -2.24 -11.76
CA GLU A 110 -8.33 -0.81 -12.11
C GLU A 110 -9.69 -0.16 -11.90
N ASP A 111 -10.79 -0.86 -12.23
CA ASP A 111 -12.15 -0.34 -12.15
C ASP A 111 -12.60 -0.17 -10.70
N LYS A 112 -12.31 -1.17 -9.87
CA LYS A 112 -12.65 -1.15 -8.45
C LYS A 112 -11.64 -0.41 -7.59
N LYS A 113 -10.49 -0.03 -8.17
CA LYS A 113 -9.35 0.56 -7.45
C LYS A 113 -8.95 -0.29 -6.24
N THR A 114 -8.73 -1.57 -6.47
CA THR A 114 -8.32 -2.50 -5.42
C THR A 114 -7.04 -3.22 -5.78
N VAL A 115 -6.27 -3.59 -4.76
CA VAL A 115 -5.13 -4.49 -4.85
C VAL A 115 -5.44 -5.76 -4.08
N THR A 116 -5.24 -6.92 -4.70
CA THR A 116 -5.39 -8.24 -4.07
C THR A 116 -4.01 -8.84 -3.83
N TYR A 117 -3.77 -9.24 -2.58
CA TYR A 117 -2.59 -9.96 -2.12
C TYR A 117 -2.93 -11.44 -2.03
N ASN A 118 -2.35 -12.27 -2.90
CA ASN A 118 -2.44 -13.73 -2.82
C ASN A 118 -1.25 -14.22 -1.99
N ILE A 119 -1.51 -14.60 -0.75
CA ILE A 119 -0.48 -14.83 0.27
C ILE A 119 0.10 -16.23 0.12
N VAL A 120 1.40 -16.30 -0.15
CA VAL A 120 2.15 -17.58 -0.18
C VAL A 120 2.55 -17.99 1.22
N SER A 121 3.05 -17.04 2.05
CA SER A 121 3.38 -17.30 3.44
C SER A 121 3.37 -16.01 4.27
N SER A 122 3.19 -16.17 5.58
CA SER A 122 3.10 -15.08 6.55
C SER A 122 3.62 -15.53 7.92
N LEU A 123 4.10 -14.58 8.73
CA LEU A 123 4.33 -14.79 10.16
C LEU A 123 3.07 -15.18 10.91
N PHE A 124 1.89 -14.73 10.46
CA PHE A 124 0.61 -15.23 10.94
C PHE A 124 0.17 -16.41 10.04
N PRO A 125 0.38 -17.67 10.43
CA PRO A 125 0.23 -18.83 9.55
C PRO A 125 -1.17 -18.99 8.95
N ASN A 126 -2.21 -18.49 9.63
CA ASN A 126 -3.59 -18.57 9.19
C ASN A 126 -3.88 -17.79 7.89
N TRP A 127 -2.96 -16.90 7.46
CA TRP A 127 -3.11 -16.22 6.18
C TRP A 127 -2.48 -16.96 5.00
N GLN A 128 -1.76 -18.03 5.26
CA GLN A 128 -1.14 -18.81 4.19
C GLN A 128 -2.20 -19.41 3.25
N GLY A 129 -2.07 -19.14 1.96
CA GLY A 129 -3.02 -19.56 0.94
C GLY A 129 -4.25 -18.65 0.79
N GLU A 130 -4.40 -17.62 1.64
CA GLU A 130 -5.52 -16.68 1.58
C GLU A 130 -5.28 -15.57 0.56
N ALA A 131 -6.37 -15.00 0.05
CA ALA A 131 -6.37 -13.79 -0.75
C ALA A 131 -6.98 -12.63 0.06
N GLN A 132 -6.26 -11.51 0.14
CA GLN A 132 -6.73 -10.30 0.84
C GLN A 132 -6.84 -9.15 -0.16
N THR A 133 -8.05 -8.64 -0.35
CA THR A 133 -8.31 -7.47 -1.18
C THR A 133 -8.39 -6.22 -0.33
N ARG A 134 -7.71 -5.16 -0.76
CA ARG A 134 -7.68 -3.84 -0.11
C ARG A 134 -8.05 -2.77 -1.11
N THR A 135 -8.79 -1.75 -0.67
CA THR A 135 -9.02 -0.54 -1.48
C THR A 135 -7.73 0.25 -1.60
N ILE A 136 -7.51 0.85 -2.76
CA ILE A 136 -6.46 1.84 -3.01
C ILE A 136 -7.08 3.21 -2.76
N ASP A 137 -6.89 3.75 -1.55
CA ASP A 137 -7.50 5.03 -1.16
C ASP A 137 -6.71 6.21 -1.73
N LYS A 138 -5.40 6.05 -1.86
CA LYS A 138 -4.49 7.03 -2.47
C LYS A 138 -3.32 6.31 -3.13
N LEU A 139 -3.01 6.70 -4.36
CA LEU A 139 -1.79 6.29 -5.04
C LEU A 139 -1.26 7.45 -5.87
N THR A 140 -0.09 7.93 -5.51
CA THR A 140 0.65 8.99 -6.19
C THR A 140 2.10 8.58 -6.41
N ALA A 141 2.90 9.43 -7.04
CA ALA A 141 4.34 9.18 -7.16
C ALA A 141 5.04 9.02 -5.80
N GLU A 142 4.51 9.61 -4.72
CA GLU A 142 5.16 9.68 -3.41
C GLU A 142 4.43 8.93 -2.30
N GLU A 143 3.11 8.75 -2.42
CA GLU A 143 2.28 8.21 -1.35
C GLU A 143 1.38 7.08 -1.83
N PHE A 144 1.28 6.06 -1.00
CA PHE A 144 0.35 4.95 -1.18
C PHE A 144 -0.42 4.72 0.13
N VAL A 145 -1.74 4.71 0.03
CA VAL A 145 -2.64 4.38 1.15
C VAL A 145 -3.57 3.28 0.69
N ASN A 146 -3.67 2.23 1.47
CA ASN A 146 -4.64 1.16 1.23
C ASN A 146 -5.38 0.79 2.50
N THR A 147 -6.64 0.36 2.35
CA THR A 147 -7.48 -0.07 3.47
C THR A 147 -7.94 -1.51 3.28
N ASN A 148 -7.74 -2.32 4.32
CA ASN A 148 -8.39 -3.62 4.47
C ASN A 148 -9.71 -3.41 5.23
N PRO A 149 -10.87 -3.65 4.59
CA PRO A 149 -12.18 -3.41 5.21
C PRO A 149 -12.61 -4.52 6.17
N GLY A 150 -11.87 -5.63 6.25
CA GLY A 150 -12.28 -6.85 6.95
C GLY A 150 -11.34 -7.28 8.08
N VAL A 151 -10.75 -6.38 8.85
CA VAL A 151 -9.91 -6.76 9.99
C VAL A 151 -10.75 -7.20 11.20
N ALA A 152 -10.13 -7.95 12.12
CA ALA A 152 -10.77 -8.41 13.37
C ALA A 152 -12.11 -9.15 13.15
N GLY A 153 -12.16 -10.03 12.14
CA GLY A 153 -13.38 -10.77 11.82
C GLY A 153 -14.48 -9.93 11.18
N GLY A 154 -14.13 -8.91 10.42
CA GLY A 154 -15.06 -8.03 9.70
C GLY A 154 -15.63 -6.90 10.57
N ARG A 155 -15.10 -6.69 11.76
CA ARG A 155 -15.59 -5.70 12.72
C ARG A 155 -14.89 -4.35 12.69
N GLY A 156 -14.01 -4.11 11.73
CA GLY A 156 -13.28 -2.86 11.61
C GLY A 156 -12.51 -2.78 10.31
N SER A 157 -11.77 -1.70 10.12
CA SER A 157 -10.89 -1.50 8.98
C SER A 157 -9.45 -1.22 9.42
N ALA A 158 -8.49 -1.54 8.57
CA ALA A 158 -7.10 -1.18 8.79
C ALA A 158 -6.57 -0.43 7.57
N SER A 159 -6.20 0.82 7.77
CA SER A 159 -5.56 1.66 6.76
C SER A 159 -4.05 1.65 6.97
N ASN A 160 -3.31 1.40 5.89
CA ASN A 160 -1.87 1.40 5.89
C ASN A 160 -1.35 2.55 5.04
N PHE A 161 -0.44 3.33 5.60
CA PHE A 161 0.13 4.52 4.99
C PHE A 161 1.59 4.26 4.64
N TYR A 162 1.96 4.60 3.41
CA TYR A 162 3.32 4.40 2.90
C TYR A 162 3.80 5.64 2.16
N LYS A 163 5.12 5.81 2.14
CA LYS A 163 5.83 6.76 1.28
C LYS A 163 6.78 6.01 0.36
N ARG A 164 6.89 6.45 -0.89
CA ARG A 164 7.83 5.84 -1.84
C ARG A 164 9.26 5.92 -1.31
N ALA A 165 9.98 4.81 -1.38
CA ALA A 165 11.42 4.83 -1.09
C ALA A 165 12.15 5.64 -2.18
N LYS A 166 13.11 6.45 -1.75
CA LYS A 166 13.99 7.21 -2.64
C LYS A 166 15.21 6.39 -3.02
#